data_f73329a7c7886c9dc4d2b12deb97697a
#
_entry.id   f73329a7c7886c9dc4d2b12deb97697a
#
_cell.length_a   1.000
_cell.length_b   1.000
_cell.length_c   1.000
_cell.angle_alpha   90.00
_cell.angle_beta   90.00
_cell.angle_gamma   90.00
#
_symmetry.space_group_name_H-M   'P 1'
#
loop_
_entity.id
_entity.type
_entity.pdbx_description
1 polymer ?
#
loop_
_entity_poly.entity_id
_entity_poly.type
_entity_poly.pdbx_seq_one_letter_code
_entity_poly.pdbx_strand_id
1 'polypeptide(L)'
;MSRDAKSRRQVLTGIVAGAGAALMGIAAWRTAHSQSVREISIVAQRFKFVPNSIELKVGEPVLLLISSLDYIHGFNVPDLGIRADLVPGLVTPIRMTPTQTGRLDFLCDNFCGDSHEEMHGQFNVMA
;
A
#
# COMPACT_ATOMS: atom_id res chain seq x y z
N MET A 1 43.46 -60.66 -1.61
CA MET A 1 42.11 -60.19 -1.24
C MET A 1 42.28 -58.86 -0.48
N SER A 2 42.20 -57.76 -1.18
CA SER A 2 42.16 -56.41 -0.56
C SER A 2 41.74 -55.39 -1.62
N ARG A 3 40.46 -55.26 -1.88
CA ARG A 3 39.94 -54.29 -2.88
C ARG A 3 38.77 -53.42 -2.40
N ASP A 4 38.40 -53.44 -1.16
CA ASP A 4 37.16 -52.76 -0.74
C ASP A 4 37.31 -51.56 0.22
N ALA A 5 38.55 -51.14 0.55
CA ALA A 5 38.73 -50.02 1.51
C ALA A 5 38.78 -48.62 0.86
N LYS A 6 38.90 -48.51 -0.47
CA LYS A 6 39.09 -47.24 -1.18
C LYS A 6 37.79 -46.57 -1.65
N SER A 7 36.69 -47.30 -1.68
CA SER A 7 35.40 -46.79 -2.19
C SER A 7 34.57 -46.06 -1.14
N ARG A 8 34.74 -46.42 0.13
CA ARG A 8 33.92 -45.81 1.21
C ARG A 8 34.34 -44.43 1.67
N ARG A 9 35.59 -44.03 1.40
CA ARG A 9 36.12 -42.70 1.80
C ARG A 9 35.76 -41.58 0.81
N GLN A 10 35.50 -41.92 -0.44
CA GLN A 10 35.18 -40.90 -1.45
C GLN A 10 33.69 -40.51 -1.46
N VAL A 11 32.82 -41.35 -0.93
CA VAL A 11 31.38 -41.06 -0.87
C VAL A 11 31.04 -40.08 0.26
N LEU A 12 31.84 -40.08 1.35
CA LEU A 12 31.60 -39.20 2.51
C LEU A 12 32.09 -37.75 2.32
N THR A 13 33.02 -37.51 1.38
CA THR A 13 33.50 -36.14 1.09
C THR A 13 32.59 -35.37 0.12
N GLY A 14 31.74 -36.06 -0.66
CA GLY A 14 30.83 -35.40 -1.59
C GLY A 14 29.54 -34.84 -0.95
N ILE A 15 29.15 -35.37 0.21
CA ILE A 15 27.86 -34.98 0.86
C ILE A 15 28.01 -33.69 1.69
N VAL A 16 29.20 -33.38 2.18
CA VAL A 16 29.41 -32.19 3.02
C VAL A 16 29.48 -30.88 2.20
N ALA A 17 29.89 -30.96 0.92
CA ALA A 17 29.97 -29.78 0.06
C ALA A 17 28.60 -29.34 -0.49
N GLY A 18 27.61 -30.22 -0.56
CA GLY A 18 26.27 -29.90 -1.06
C GLY A 18 25.34 -29.22 -0.04
N ALA A 19 25.56 -29.47 1.25
CA ALA A 19 24.70 -28.90 2.30
C ALA A 19 24.97 -27.44 2.62
N GLY A 20 26.21 -26.98 2.38
CA GLY A 20 26.59 -25.58 2.63
C GLY A 20 26.03 -24.59 1.60
N ALA A 21 25.89 -24.99 0.34
CA ALA A 21 25.37 -24.12 -0.72
C ALA A 21 23.85 -23.93 -0.64
N ALA A 22 23.11 -24.92 -0.14
CA ALA A 22 21.66 -24.84 -0.01
C ALA A 22 21.20 -23.91 1.14
N LEU A 23 22.00 -23.78 2.20
CA LEU A 23 21.68 -22.90 3.33
C LEU A 23 21.95 -21.42 3.05
N MET A 24 22.89 -21.08 2.15
CA MET A 24 23.15 -19.69 1.74
C MET A 24 22.05 -19.16 0.79
N GLY A 25 21.41 -20.01 0.01
CA GLY A 25 20.33 -19.60 -0.92
C GLY A 25 19.03 -19.21 -0.22
N ILE A 26 18.75 -19.78 0.96
CA ILE A 26 17.52 -19.51 1.70
C ILE A 26 17.58 -18.19 2.48
N ALA A 27 18.80 -17.77 2.89
CA ALA A 27 18.98 -16.51 3.61
C ALA A 27 18.84 -15.27 2.71
N ALA A 28 19.13 -15.41 1.41
CA ALA A 28 19.04 -14.29 0.46
C ALA A 28 17.59 -13.96 0.03
N TRP A 29 16.65 -14.85 0.24
CA TRP A 29 15.25 -14.65 -0.17
C TRP A 29 14.41 -13.91 0.88
N ARG A 30 14.94 -13.70 2.07
CA ARG A 30 14.20 -13.04 3.18
C ARG A 30 14.37 -11.53 3.25
N THR A 31 15.13 -10.93 2.36
CA THR A 31 15.25 -9.47 2.24
C THR A 31 14.29 -8.88 1.20
N ALA A 32 13.19 -9.58 0.88
CA ALA A 32 12.11 -8.99 0.11
C ALA A 32 11.50 -7.86 0.95
N HIS A 33 11.80 -6.66 0.56
CA HIS A 33 11.39 -5.38 1.09
C HIS A 33 9.91 -5.38 1.48
N SER A 34 9.64 -5.39 2.76
CA SER A 34 8.39 -4.84 3.27
C SER A 34 8.47 -3.33 3.04
N GLN A 35 8.06 -2.86 1.86
CA GLN A 35 7.82 -1.44 1.68
C GLN A 35 6.71 -1.07 2.65
N SER A 36 7.05 -0.30 3.66
CA SER A 36 6.06 0.27 4.57
C SER A 36 5.13 1.14 3.72
N VAL A 37 3.86 0.74 3.62
CA VAL A 37 2.84 1.53 2.93
C VAL A 37 2.65 2.83 3.69
N ARG A 38 2.78 3.97 3.00
CA ARG A 38 2.56 5.28 3.61
C ARG A 38 1.10 5.45 3.97
N GLU A 39 0.82 5.73 5.22
CA GLU A 39 -0.53 6.02 5.71
C GLU A 39 -0.80 7.52 5.68
N ILE A 40 -1.98 7.90 5.20
CA ILE A 40 -2.44 9.30 5.11
C ILE A 40 -3.81 9.40 5.74
N SER A 41 -3.91 10.16 6.82
CA SER A 41 -5.19 10.41 7.47
C SER A 41 -5.91 11.60 6.83
N ILE A 42 -7.19 11.42 6.52
CA ILE A 42 -8.07 12.47 6.01
C ILE A 42 -9.30 12.53 6.89
N VAL A 43 -9.68 13.73 7.31
CA VAL A 43 -10.89 13.97 8.10
C VAL A 43 -11.91 14.69 7.22
N ALA A 44 -13.11 14.10 7.11
CA ALA A 44 -14.27 14.71 6.47
C ALA A 44 -15.15 15.38 7.51
N GLN A 45 -15.55 16.60 7.25
CA GLN A 45 -16.55 17.35 8.00
C GLN A 45 -17.25 18.34 7.06
N ARG A 46 -18.43 18.81 7.41
CA ARG A 46 -19.14 19.81 6.59
C ARG A 46 -18.31 21.11 6.50
N PHE A 47 -17.91 21.54 5.42
CA PHE A 47 -18.01 21.13 4.02
C PHE A 47 -16.58 21.05 3.46
N LYS A 48 -15.74 20.26 4.06
CA LYS A 48 -14.32 20.16 3.71
C LYS A 48 -13.74 18.80 4.04
N PHE A 49 -12.67 18.46 3.33
CA PHE A 49 -11.70 17.44 3.71
C PHE A 49 -10.46 18.10 4.32
N VAL A 50 -9.87 17.48 5.33
CA VAL A 50 -8.64 17.96 5.96
C VAL A 50 -7.63 16.82 6.06
N PRO A 51 -6.48 16.92 5.40
CA PRO A 51 -6.07 17.93 4.42
C PRO A 51 -6.88 17.83 3.11
N ASN A 52 -6.97 18.91 2.36
CA ASN A 52 -7.63 18.95 1.05
C ASN A 52 -6.65 19.02 -0.13
N SER A 53 -5.36 19.04 0.14
CA SER A 53 -4.30 18.97 -0.87
C SER A 53 -3.20 18.05 -0.36
N ILE A 54 -2.93 16.97 -1.10
CA ILE A 54 -2.02 15.90 -0.69
C ILE A 54 -1.05 15.59 -1.82
N GLU A 55 0.24 15.59 -1.51
CA GLU A 55 1.28 15.20 -2.46
C GLU A 55 1.50 13.70 -2.45
N LEU A 56 1.49 13.09 -3.63
CA LEU A 56 1.75 11.68 -3.87
C LEU A 56 2.86 11.50 -4.91
N LYS A 57 3.39 10.31 -5.01
CA LYS A 57 4.36 9.92 -6.06
C LYS A 57 3.79 8.79 -6.91
N VAL A 58 4.12 8.84 -8.21
CA VAL A 58 3.79 7.75 -9.13
C VAL A 58 4.41 6.45 -8.63
N GLY A 59 3.60 5.38 -8.62
CA GLY A 59 4.03 4.04 -8.21
C GLY A 59 4.18 3.83 -6.70
N GLU A 60 3.97 4.86 -5.87
CA GLU A 60 3.99 4.72 -4.41
C GLU A 60 2.63 4.24 -3.90
N PRO A 61 2.54 3.04 -3.31
CA PRO A 61 1.31 2.58 -2.69
C PRO A 61 1.05 3.37 -1.41
N VAL A 62 -0.17 3.88 -1.26
CA VAL A 62 -0.62 4.59 -0.06
C VAL A 62 -1.89 3.98 0.51
N LEU A 63 -2.06 4.11 1.81
CA LEU A 63 -3.25 3.75 2.54
C LEU A 63 -3.89 5.02 3.09
N LEU A 64 -5.03 5.41 2.52
CA LEU A 64 -5.84 6.49 3.06
C LEU A 64 -6.68 5.95 4.22
N LEU A 65 -6.62 6.65 5.36
CA LEU A 65 -7.45 6.39 6.52
C LEU A 65 -8.40 7.57 6.68
N ILE A 66 -9.64 7.39 6.24
CA ILE A 66 -10.61 8.50 6.15
C ILE A 66 -11.66 8.34 7.23
N SER A 67 -11.89 9.39 8.01
CA SER A 67 -12.92 9.45 9.03
C SER A 67 -13.87 10.61 8.79
N SER A 68 -15.12 10.48 9.26
CA SER A 68 -16.08 11.57 9.29
C SER A 68 -16.36 11.99 10.74
N LEU A 69 -16.45 13.29 10.98
CA LEU A 69 -16.71 13.84 12.31
C LEU A 69 -18.20 14.13 12.58
N ASP A 70 -19.01 14.35 11.55
CA ASP A 70 -20.33 14.95 11.75
C ASP A 70 -21.49 14.28 11.00
N TYR A 71 -21.26 13.87 9.76
CA TYR A 71 -22.31 13.36 8.88
C TYR A 71 -21.80 12.25 7.97
N ILE A 72 -22.70 11.55 7.31
CA ILE A 72 -22.32 10.60 6.26
C ILE A 72 -21.91 11.41 5.03
N HIS A 73 -20.60 11.35 4.70
CA HIS A 73 -20.06 11.91 3.47
C HIS A 73 -19.76 10.80 2.46
N GLY A 74 -19.67 11.13 1.19
CA GLY A 74 -19.07 10.28 0.18
C GLY A 74 -17.63 10.68 -0.03
N PHE A 75 -16.77 9.74 -0.39
CA PHE A 75 -15.43 10.01 -0.88
C PHE A 75 -15.30 9.39 -2.26
N ASN A 76 -15.09 10.20 -3.26
CA ASN A 76 -15.04 9.78 -4.65
C ASN A 76 -13.81 10.38 -5.34
N VAL A 77 -13.02 9.50 -5.99
CA VAL A 77 -11.92 9.89 -6.89
C VAL A 77 -12.29 9.39 -8.28
N PRO A 78 -12.98 10.20 -9.10
CA PRO A 78 -13.56 9.77 -10.37
C PRO A 78 -12.54 9.18 -11.34
N ASP A 79 -11.37 9.80 -11.44
CA ASP A 79 -10.30 9.38 -12.36
C ASP A 79 -9.73 7.97 -12.05
N LEU A 80 -9.92 7.50 -10.83
CA LEU A 80 -9.46 6.18 -10.39
C LEU A 80 -10.62 5.20 -10.18
N GLY A 81 -11.86 5.63 -10.32
CA GLY A 81 -13.03 4.79 -10.04
C GLY A 81 -13.15 4.37 -8.57
N ILE A 82 -12.58 5.14 -7.66
CA ILE A 82 -12.61 4.87 -6.21
C ILE A 82 -13.78 5.61 -5.59
N ARG A 83 -14.59 4.88 -4.82
CA ARG A 83 -15.72 5.46 -4.09
C ARG A 83 -15.96 4.73 -2.79
N ALA A 84 -16.23 5.48 -1.71
CA ALA A 84 -16.61 4.94 -0.41
C ALA A 84 -17.55 5.87 0.35
N ASP A 85 -18.41 5.30 1.19
CA ASP A 85 -19.18 6.07 2.18
C ASP A 85 -18.37 6.25 3.45
N LEU A 86 -18.38 7.46 4.00
CA LEU A 86 -17.71 7.83 5.22
C LEU A 86 -18.75 7.96 6.35
N VAL A 87 -18.82 6.95 7.19
CA VAL A 87 -19.77 6.89 8.30
C VAL A 87 -19.14 7.45 9.57
N PRO A 88 -19.78 8.39 10.29
CA PRO A 88 -19.26 8.89 11.56
C PRO A 88 -18.94 7.77 12.55
N GLY A 89 -17.79 7.88 13.21
CA GLY A 89 -17.32 6.89 14.18
C GLY A 89 -16.56 5.70 13.57
N LEU A 90 -16.48 5.60 12.25
CA LEU A 90 -15.72 4.57 11.54
C LEU A 90 -14.55 5.18 10.77
N VAL A 91 -13.44 4.45 10.70
CA VAL A 91 -12.33 4.77 9.80
C VAL A 91 -12.46 3.91 8.56
N THR A 92 -12.49 4.54 7.39
CA THR A 92 -12.58 3.87 6.09
C THR A 92 -11.19 3.78 5.48
N PRO A 93 -10.60 2.58 5.36
CA PRO A 93 -9.31 2.41 4.72
C PRO A 93 -9.47 2.27 3.20
N ILE A 94 -8.69 3.03 2.44
CA ILE A 94 -8.65 2.97 0.98
C ILE A 94 -7.19 2.85 0.53
N ARG A 95 -6.87 1.76 -0.17
CA ARG A 95 -5.56 1.57 -0.80
C ARG A 95 -5.58 2.12 -2.20
N MET A 96 -4.55 2.87 -2.57
CA MET A 96 -4.37 3.35 -3.93
C MET A 96 -2.89 3.45 -4.30
N THR A 97 -2.62 3.33 -5.59
CA THR A 97 -1.28 3.55 -6.17
C THR A 97 -1.45 4.40 -7.41
N PRO A 98 -1.01 5.67 -7.39
CA PRO A 98 -1.11 6.52 -8.57
C PRO A 98 -0.22 5.97 -9.70
N THR A 99 -0.72 5.96 -10.93
CA THR A 99 -0.01 5.44 -12.11
C THR A 99 0.48 6.53 -13.05
N GLN A 100 -0.02 7.76 -12.90
CA GLN A 100 0.31 8.89 -13.76
C GLN A 100 0.54 10.14 -12.92
N THR A 101 1.42 11.02 -13.39
CA THR A 101 1.61 12.35 -12.81
C THR A 101 0.43 13.26 -13.14
N GLY A 102 0.21 14.25 -12.29
CA GLY A 102 -0.83 15.24 -12.48
C GLY A 102 -1.73 15.41 -11.29
N ARG A 103 -2.83 16.11 -11.48
CA ARG A 103 -3.84 16.37 -10.46
C ARG A 103 -4.95 15.32 -10.56
N LEU A 104 -5.29 14.75 -9.41
CA LEU A 104 -6.46 13.88 -9.24
C LEU A 104 -7.39 14.55 -8.22
N ASP A 105 -8.60 14.87 -8.62
CA ASP A 105 -9.56 15.47 -7.72
C ASP A 105 -10.31 14.40 -6.92
N PHE A 106 -10.61 14.69 -5.68
CA PHE A 106 -11.55 13.92 -4.86
C PHE A 106 -12.64 14.83 -4.34
N LEU A 107 -13.84 14.30 -4.21
CA LEU A 107 -15.02 15.07 -3.86
C LEU A 107 -15.99 14.26 -3.00
N CYS A 108 -16.86 14.98 -2.28
CA CYS A 108 -18.01 14.38 -1.63
C CYS A 108 -19.15 14.20 -2.65
N ASP A 109 -19.63 12.98 -2.83
CA ASP A 109 -20.74 12.65 -3.74
C ASP A 109 -22.03 12.25 -3.03
N ASN A 110 -22.08 12.42 -1.71
CA ASN A 110 -23.28 12.24 -0.90
C ASN A 110 -23.75 13.59 -0.35
N PHE A 111 -24.97 13.99 -0.68
CA PHE A 111 -25.49 15.28 -0.23
C PHE A 111 -25.43 15.40 1.30
N CYS A 112 -24.67 16.37 1.78
CA CYS A 112 -24.41 16.57 3.21
C CYS A 112 -24.81 17.95 3.76
N GLY A 113 -25.41 18.80 2.93
CA GLY A 113 -25.91 20.12 3.30
C GLY A 113 -25.75 21.17 2.20
N ASP A 114 -25.98 22.42 2.50
CA ASP A 114 -26.09 23.52 1.51
C ASP A 114 -24.81 23.81 0.73
N SER A 115 -23.64 23.63 1.34
CA SER A 115 -22.33 23.80 0.67
C SER A 115 -21.68 22.46 0.28
N HIS A 116 -22.49 21.44 0.05
CA HIS A 116 -22.01 20.12 -0.38
C HIS A 116 -21.12 20.17 -1.64
N GLU A 117 -21.45 20.99 -2.62
CA GLU A 117 -20.72 21.12 -3.88
C GLU A 117 -19.32 21.72 -3.70
N GLU A 118 -19.07 22.41 -2.60
CA GLU A 118 -17.76 22.99 -2.28
C GLU A 118 -16.82 21.97 -1.60
N MET A 119 -17.33 20.80 -1.22
CA MET A 119 -16.58 19.80 -0.48
C MET A 119 -15.75 18.92 -1.41
N HIS A 120 -14.52 19.37 -1.67
CA HIS A 120 -13.57 18.69 -2.55
C HIS A 120 -12.13 18.88 -2.07
N GLY A 121 -11.22 18.12 -2.66
CA GLY A 121 -9.78 18.26 -2.50
C GLY A 121 -9.04 17.67 -3.70
N GLN A 122 -7.72 17.59 -3.60
CA GLN A 122 -6.87 17.14 -4.69
C GLN A 122 -5.65 16.35 -4.22
N PHE A 123 -5.27 15.37 -4.99
CA PHE A 123 -3.94 14.77 -4.95
C PHE A 123 -3.08 15.38 -6.04
N ASN A 124 -1.88 15.82 -5.69
CA ASN A 124 -0.87 16.28 -6.63
C ASN A 124 0.16 15.16 -6.80
N VAL A 125 0.10 14.45 -7.91
CA VAL A 125 0.95 13.29 -8.17
C VAL A 125 2.20 13.71 -8.92
N MET A 126 3.34 13.52 -8.30
CA MET A 126 4.66 13.82 -8.84
C MET A 126 5.38 12.56 -9.33
N ALA A 127 6.37 12.77 -10.18
CA ALA A 127 7.24 11.69 -10.65
C ALA A 127 8.13 11.13 -9.54
#